data_2c1dc56afb0f15c9257886df0b072007
#
_entry.id   2c1dc56afb0f15c9257886df0b072007
#
_cell.length_a   1.000
_cell.length_b   1.000
_cell.length_c   1.000
_cell.angle_alpha   90.00
_cell.angle_beta   90.00
_cell.angle_gamma   90.00
#
_symmetry.space_group_name_H-M   'P 1'
#
loop_
_entity.id
_entity.type
_entity.pdbx_description
1 polymer ?
#
loop_
_entity_poly.entity_id
_entity_poly.type
_entity_poly.pdbx_seq_one_letter_code
_entity_poly.pdbx_strand_id
1 'polypeptide(L)'
;MNTNLNPDGQKLTTAEKEFERALRPGRFSSFTGQHGVVENLKVFVGAARKRGEALDHVLLHGPPGLGKTTLANIIANELGVGIKTTSGPVLDKPGDLAGLLTNLESCDVLFIDEIHRLSPVVEEYLYSAMEDYKIDIMIESGPNARSEIGRASCRERV
;
A
#
# COMPACT_ATOMS: atom_id res chain seq x y z
N MET A 1 8.99 -13.20 -6.91
CA MET A 1 8.30 -14.24 -7.70
C MET A 1 6.93 -13.72 -8.08
N ASN A 2 6.60 -13.77 -9.36
CA ASN A 2 5.31 -13.30 -9.88
C ASN A 2 4.22 -14.26 -9.43
N THR A 3 3.41 -13.90 -8.44
CA THR A 3 2.29 -14.69 -7.92
C THR A 3 1.10 -14.77 -8.88
N ASN A 4 1.26 -14.31 -10.12
CA ASN A 4 0.24 -14.30 -11.17
C ASN A 4 0.45 -15.38 -12.26
N LEU A 5 1.26 -16.39 -11.99
CA LEU A 5 1.49 -17.51 -12.90
C LEU A 5 0.90 -18.77 -12.25
N ASN A 6 0.11 -19.52 -13.02
CA ASN A 6 -0.25 -20.87 -12.63
C ASN A 6 0.98 -21.79 -12.82
N PRO A 7 0.94 -23.05 -12.37
CA PRO A 7 2.08 -23.99 -12.47
C PRO A 7 2.65 -24.15 -13.88
N ASP A 8 1.87 -23.84 -14.91
CA ASP A 8 2.26 -23.94 -16.32
C ASP A 8 2.85 -22.66 -16.90
N GLY A 9 3.10 -21.64 -16.06
CA GLY A 9 3.77 -20.40 -16.46
C GLY A 9 2.88 -19.43 -17.28
N GLN A 10 1.58 -19.69 -17.42
CA GLN A 10 0.65 -18.81 -18.12
C GLN A 10 0.12 -17.71 -17.19
N LYS A 11 -0.06 -16.50 -17.72
CA LYS A 11 -0.71 -15.40 -16.98
C LYS A 11 -2.18 -15.75 -16.74
N LEU A 12 -2.60 -15.64 -15.49
CA LEU A 12 -4.00 -15.83 -15.09
C LEU A 12 -4.91 -14.90 -15.87
N THR A 13 -6.04 -15.44 -16.32
CA THR A 13 -7.12 -14.66 -16.94
C THR A 13 -7.78 -13.73 -15.89
N THR A 14 -8.52 -12.74 -16.36
CA THR A 14 -9.25 -11.82 -15.46
C THR A 14 -10.21 -12.58 -14.54
N ALA A 15 -10.89 -13.59 -15.06
CA ALA A 15 -11.81 -14.43 -14.28
C ALA A 15 -11.09 -15.27 -13.22
N GLU A 16 -9.92 -15.81 -13.53
CA GLU A 16 -9.11 -16.55 -12.55
C GLU A 16 -8.57 -15.66 -11.44
N LYS A 17 -8.20 -14.42 -11.78
CA LYS A 17 -7.79 -13.42 -10.77
C LYS A 17 -8.93 -13.01 -9.85
N GLU A 18 -10.14 -12.87 -10.37
CA GLU A 18 -11.34 -12.60 -9.58
C GLU A 18 -11.69 -13.80 -8.69
N PHE A 19 -11.55 -15.01 -9.20
CA PHE A 19 -11.75 -16.23 -8.41
C PHE A 19 -10.72 -16.39 -7.30
N GLU A 20 -9.43 -16.15 -7.57
CA GLU A 20 -8.40 -16.13 -6.54
C GLU A 20 -8.66 -15.05 -5.46
N ARG A 21 -9.14 -13.87 -5.86
CA ARG A 21 -9.53 -12.83 -4.91
C ARG A 21 -10.70 -13.25 -4.03
N ALA A 22 -11.67 -13.95 -4.60
CA ALA A 22 -12.83 -14.47 -3.85
C ALA A 22 -12.44 -15.56 -2.85
N LEU A 23 -11.37 -16.31 -3.11
CA LEU A 23 -10.86 -17.35 -2.21
C LEU A 23 -9.97 -16.81 -1.09
N ARG A 24 -9.46 -15.58 -1.21
CA ARG A 24 -8.62 -14.97 -0.16
C ARG A 24 -9.48 -14.51 1.01
N PRO A 25 -9.06 -14.76 2.26
CA PRO A 25 -9.79 -14.27 3.42
C PRO A 25 -9.87 -12.73 3.36
N GLY A 26 -11.08 -12.22 3.49
CA GLY A 26 -11.35 -10.78 3.48
C GLY A 26 -11.42 -10.15 4.87
N ARG A 27 -11.32 -10.97 5.93
CA ARG A 27 -11.41 -10.54 7.33
C ARG A 27 -10.37 -11.24 8.18
N PHE A 28 -9.99 -10.61 9.30
CA PHE A 28 -9.09 -11.23 10.27
C PHE A 28 -9.62 -12.56 10.81
N SER A 29 -10.94 -12.71 10.96
CA SER A 29 -11.57 -13.94 11.46
C SER A 29 -11.39 -15.15 10.55
N SER A 30 -11.19 -14.93 9.26
CA SER A 30 -10.98 -15.99 8.26
C SER A 30 -9.52 -16.21 7.89
N PHE A 31 -8.61 -15.41 8.43
CA PHE A 31 -7.17 -15.55 8.19
C PHE A 31 -6.58 -16.57 9.17
N THR A 32 -5.90 -17.57 8.63
CA THR A 32 -5.24 -18.64 9.42
C THR A 32 -3.73 -18.43 9.46
N GLY A 33 -3.15 -18.60 10.63
CA GLY A 33 -1.71 -18.40 10.86
C GLY A 33 -1.37 -17.01 11.40
N GLN A 34 -0.11 -16.82 11.78
CA GLN A 34 0.43 -15.54 12.27
C GLN A 34 -0.41 -14.89 13.39
N HIS A 35 -0.90 -15.68 14.35
CA HIS A 35 -1.84 -15.24 15.39
C HIS A 35 -1.40 -13.96 16.12
N GLY A 36 -0.13 -13.85 16.52
CA GLY A 36 0.40 -12.67 17.21
C GLY A 36 0.33 -11.41 16.35
N VAL A 37 0.64 -11.51 15.06
CA VAL A 37 0.56 -10.37 14.12
C VAL A 37 -0.89 -9.98 13.90
N VAL A 38 -1.77 -10.94 13.71
CA VAL A 38 -3.21 -10.72 13.50
C VAL A 38 -3.85 -10.05 14.71
N GLU A 39 -3.57 -10.50 15.92
CA GLU A 39 -4.11 -9.90 17.14
C GLU A 39 -3.62 -8.46 17.33
N ASN A 40 -2.35 -8.16 17.07
CA ASN A 40 -1.84 -6.80 17.09
C ASN A 40 -2.53 -5.91 16.04
N LEU A 41 -2.65 -6.40 14.80
CA LEU A 41 -3.33 -5.65 13.74
C LEU A 41 -4.80 -5.37 14.07
N LYS A 42 -5.52 -6.32 14.67
CA LYS A 42 -6.90 -6.12 15.12
C LYS A 42 -7.02 -4.96 16.11
N VAL A 43 -6.07 -4.86 17.04
CA VAL A 43 -6.07 -3.76 18.03
C VAL A 43 -5.84 -2.41 17.34
N PHE A 44 -4.83 -2.29 16.48
CA PHE A 44 -4.52 -1.03 15.79
C PHE A 44 -5.62 -0.62 14.81
N VAL A 45 -6.11 -1.53 14.00
CA VAL A 45 -7.21 -1.29 13.05
C VAL A 45 -8.50 -0.92 13.80
N GLY A 46 -8.81 -1.64 14.88
CA GLY A 46 -9.97 -1.33 15.73
C GLY A 46 -9.88 0.04 16.39
N ALA A 47 -8.70 0.45 16.83
CA ALA A 47 -8.46 1.77 17.41
C ALA A 47 -8.60 2.88 16.36
N ALA A 48 -7.97 2.75 15.19
CA ALA A 48 -8.09 3.71 14.09
C ALA A 48 -9.55 3.89 13.66
N ARG A 49 -10.27 2.77 13.47
CA ARG A 49 -11.69 2.79 13.11
C ARG A 49 -12.58 3.49 14.15
N LYS A 50 -12.33 3.27 15.44
CA LYS A 50 -13.09 3.93 16.52
C LYS A 50 -12.85 5.44 16.55
N ARG A 51 -11.66 5.89 16.22
CA ARG A 51 -11.32 7.31 16.14
C ARG A 51 -11.76 7.97 14.83
N GLY A 52 -12.10 7.19 13.80
CA GLY A 52 -12.36 7.70 12.46
C GLY A 52 -11.10 8.26 11.77
N GLU A 53 -9.94 7.74 12.12
CA GLU A 53 -8.63 8.17 11.62
C GLU A 53 -8.00 7.11 10.70
N ALA A 54 -7.05 7.55 9.87
CA ALA A 54 -6.21 6.63 9.12
C ALA A 54 -5.38 5.76 10.06
N LEU A 55 -5.06 4.54 9.60
CA LEU A 55 -4.11 3.69 10.29
C LEU A 55 -2.70 4.28 10.18
N ASP A 56 -1.92 4.17 11.24
CA ASP A 56 -0.49 4.47 11.19
C ASP A 56 0.25 3.56 10.21
N HIS A 57 1.43 3.99 9.75
CA HIS A 57 2.24 3.21 8.83
C HIS A 57 2.62 1.85 9.43
N VAL A 58 2.44 0.80 8.65
CA VAL A 58 2.68 -0.58 9.07
C VAL A 58 3.71 -1.23 8.15
N LEU A 59 4.76 -1.80 8.71
CA LEU A 59 5.73 -2.61 7.99
C LEU A 59 5.44 -4.10 8.23
N LEU A 60 5.07 -4.81 7.16
CA LEU A 60 4.90 -6.26 7.18
C LEU A 60 6.20 -6.93 6.70
N HIS A 61 7.00 -7.41 7.64
CA HIS A 61 8.28 -8.08 7.37
C HIS A 61 8.13 -9.60 7.48
N GLY A 62 8.78 -10.32 6.58
CA GLY A 62 8.82 -11.79 6.61
C GLY A 62 9.05 -12.41 5.23
N PRO A 63 9.35 -13.73 5.18
CA PRO A 63 9.56 -14.45 3.93
C PRO A 63 8.29 -14.43 3.05
N PRO A 64 8.42 -14.73 1.75
CA PRO A 64 7.28 -14.83 0.85
C PRO A 64 6.32 -15.95 1.30
N GLY A 65 5.04 -15.82 0.96
CA GLY A 65 4.03 -16.83 1.25
C GLY A 65 3.36 -16.74 2.63
N LEU A 66 3.73 -15.76 3.47
CA LEU A 66 3.10 -15.54 4.79
C LEU A 66 1.83 -14.67 4.75
N GLY A 67 1.31 -14.35 3.58
CA GLY A 67 0.06 -13.62 3.45
C GLY A 67 0.15 -12.10 3.66
N LYS A 68 1.31 -11.46 3.46
CA LYS A 68 1.47 -10.00 3.60
C LYS A 68 0.46 -9.23 2.75
N THR A 69 0.32 -9.56 1.48
CA THR A 69 -0.65 -8.94 0.57
C THR A 69 -2.10 -9.20 1.03
N THR A 70 -2.38 -10.38 1.52
CA THR A 70 -3.69 -10.74 2.07
C THR A 70 -4.01 -9.90 3.31
N LEU A 71 -3.05 -9.75 4.22
CA LEU A 71 -3.20 -8.90 5.40
C LEU A 71 -3.45 -7.44 5.04
N ALA A 72 -2.76 -6.89 4.04
CA ALA A 72 -3.01 -5.53 3.56
C ALA A 72 -4.45 -5.34 3.05
N ASN A 73 -4.97 -6.31 2.30
CA ASN A 73 -6.37 -6.30 1.85
C ASN A 73 -7.36 -6.42 3.02
N ILE A 74 -7.07 -7.27 4.01
CA ILE A 74 -7.89 -7.41 5.22
C ILE A 74 -7.93 -6.07 5.99
N ILE A 75 -6.79 -5.41 6.17
CA ILE A 75 -6.70 -4.11 6.83
C ILE A 75 -7.63 -3.09 6.15
N ALA A 76 -7.55 -2.94 4.83
CA ALA A 76 -8.41 -2.03 4.09
C ALA A 76 -9.91 -2.38 4.24
N ASN A 77 -10.25 -3.66 4.14
CA ASN A 77 -11.62 -4.14 4.31
C ASN A 77 -12.16 -3.88 5.73
N GLU A 78 -11.36 -4.12 6.74
CA GLU A 78 -11.76 -3.89 8.14
C GLU A 78 -11.88 -2.39 8.48
N LEU A 79 -11.08 -1.55 7.85
CA LEU A 79 -11.21 -0.09 7.93
C LEU A 79 -12.38 0.44 7.11
N GLY A 80 -12.85 -0.30 6.10
CA GLY A 80 -13.90 0.12 5.18
C GLY A 80 -13.44 1.16 4.15
N VAL A 81 -12.17 1.10 3.73
CA VAL A 81 -11.53 2.05 2.81
C VAL A 81 -10.99 1.33 1.57
N GLY A 82 -10.61 2.11 0.55
CA GLY A 82 -9.96 1.58 -0.64
C GLY A 82 -8.52 1.11 -0.40
N ILE A 83 -8.02 0.30 -1.30
CA ILE A 83 -6.62 -0.12 -1.33
C ILE A 83 -6.04 0.07 -2.73
N LYS A 84 -4.87 0.71 -2.80
CA LYS A 84 -4.02 0.74 -3.99
C LYS A 84 -2.82 -0.16 -3.73
N THR A 85 -2.52 -1.02 -4.69
CA THR A 85 -1.40 -1.97 -4.58
C THR A 85 -0.37 -1.67 -5.65
N THR A 86 0.88 -1.56 -5.26
CA THR A 86 2.03 -1.41 -6.13
C THR A 86 3.20 -2.24 -5.61
N SER A 87 4.35 -2.15 -6.27
CA SER A 87 5.58 -2.79 -5.81
C SER A 87 6.78 -1.86 -5.99
N GLY A 88 7.84 -2.06 -5.19
CA GLY A 88 9.06 -1.26 -5.28
C GLY A 88 9.61 -1.14 -6.70
N PRO A 89 9.77 -2.24 -7.46
CA PRO A 89 10.28 -2.19 -8.84
C PRO A 89 9.44 -1.39 -9.84
N VAL A 90 8.15 -1.20 -9.57
CA VAL A 90 7.25 -0.42 -10.44
C VAL A 90 7.39 1.08 -10.20
N LEU A 91 7.80 1.47 -8.99
CA LEU A 91 8.05 2.86 -8.61
C LEU A 91 9.48 3.26 -8.99
N ASP A 92 9.70 3.52 -10.26
CA ASP A 92 11.04 3.85 -10.79
C ASP A 92 11.40 5.33 -10.59
N LYS A 93 10.41 6.20 -10.65
CA LYS A 93 10.59 7.66 -10.57
C LYS A 93 9.70 8.27 -9.49
N PRO A 94 10.11 9.41 -8.89
CA PRO A 94 9.28 10.16 -7.94
C PRO A 94 7.88 10.51 -8.46
N GLY A 95 7.75 10.78 -9.77
CA GLY A 95 6.47 11.03 -10.42
C GLY A 95 5.48 9.86 -10.36
N ASP A 96 5.97 8.63 -10.39
CA ASP A 96 5.13 7.44 -10.26
C ASP A 96 4.52 7.37 -8.85
N LEU A 97 5.32 7.66 -7.83
CA LEU A 97 4.85 7.74 -6.44
C LEU A 97 3.84 8.88 -6.25
N ALA A 98 4.12 10.07 -6.80
CA ALA A 98 3.20 11.19 -6.72
C ALA A 98 1.86 10.88 -7.38
N GLY A 99 1.87 10.28 -8.57
CA GLY A 99 0.67 9.87 -9.27
C GLY A 99 -0.18 8.89 -8.46
N LEU A 100 0.45 7.96 -7.72
CA LEU A 100 -0.27 7.06 -6.83
C LEU A 100 -0.85 7.80 -5.62
N LEU A 101 -0.06 8.62 -4.95
CA LEU A 101 -0.49 9.34 -3.74
C LEU A 101 -1.62 10.33 -4.02
N THR A 102 -1.58 11.04 -5.15
CA THR A 102 -2.64 11.99 -5.54
C THR A 102 -3.96 11.32 -5.90
N ASN A 103 -3.93 10.05 -6.28
CA ASN A 103 -5.11 9.25 -6.58
C ASN A 103 -5.67 8.46 -5.37
N LEU A 104 -5.11 8.65 -4.19
CA LEU A 104 -5.67 8.09 -2.95
C LEU A 104 -6.81 8.95 -2.43
N GLU A 105 -7.88 8.32 -2.00
CA GLU A 105 -8.91 8.98 -1.22
C GLU A 105 -8.53 9.04 0.27
N SER A 106 -9.29 9.80 1.05
CA SER A 106 -9.03 9.95 2.48
C SER A 106 -9.07 8.59 3.19
N CYS A 107 -8.04 8.30 3.95
CA CYS A 107 -7.86 7.05 4.71
C CYS A 107 -7.61 5.79 3.87
N ASP A 108 -7.49 5.88 2.53
CA ASP A 108 -7.14 4.75 1.70
C ASP A 108 -5.79 4.14 2.10
N VAL A 109 -5.65 2.86 1.85
CA VAL A 109 -4.41 2.11 2.09
C VAL A 109 -3.59 2.06 0.81
N LEU A 110 -2.33 2.50 0.88
CA LEU A 110 -1.33 2.20 -0.15
C LEU A 110 -0.47 1.03 0.31
N PHE A 111 -0.53 -0.08 -0.41
CA PHE A 111 0.31 -1.24 -0.17
C PHE A 111 1.45 -1.29 -1.19
N ILE A 112 2.68 -1.25 -0.71
CA ILE A 112 3.90 -1.36 -1.53
C ILE A 112 4.57 -2.69 -1.22
N ASP A 113 4.48 -3.63 -2.15
CA ASP A 113 5.20 -4.90 -2.04
C ASP A 113 6.67 -4.71 -2.41
N GLU A 114 7.55 -5.55 -1.86
CA GLU A 114 8.99 -5.48 -2.09
C GLU A 114 9.59 -4.07 -1.89
N ILE A 115 9.19 -3.37 -0.84
CA ILE A 115 9.59 -1.98 -0.56
C ILE A 115 11.12 -1.81 -0.51
N HIS A 116 11.86 -2.85 -0.16
CA HIS A 116 13.34 -2.87 -0.15
C HIS A 116 13.96 -2.70 -1.55
N ARG A 117 13.17 -2.79 -2.61
CA ARG A 117 13.59 -2.61 -4.00
C ARG A 117 13.30 -1.21 -4.55
N LEU A 118 12.83 -0.30 -3.72
CA LEU A 118 12.72 1.12 -4.10
C LEU A 118 14.10 1.70 -4.40
N SER A 119 14.16 2.58 -5.39
CA SER A 119 15.38 3.38 -5.60
C SER A 119 15.55 4.36 -4.43
N PRO A 120 16.80 4.71 -4.05
CA PRO A 120 17.04 5.65 -2.95
C PRO A 120 16.32 6.98 -3.12
N VAL A 121 16.19 7.46 -4.36
CA VAL A 121 15.50 8.71 -4.67
C VAL A 121 14.00 8.62 -4.36
N VAL A 122 13.35 7.55 -4.81
CA VAL A 122 11.92 7.32 -4.55
C VAL A 122 11.66 7.08 -3.06
N GLU A 123 12.57 6.37 -2.39
CA GLU A 123 12.51 6.13 -0.95
C GLU A 123 12.51 7.44 -0.15
N GLU A 124 13.36 8.41 -0.53
CA GLU A 124 13.44 9.72 0.12
C GLU A 124 12.13 10.52 -0.02
N TYR A 125 11.53 10.50 -1.22
CA TYR A 125 10.21 11.12 -1.44
C TYR A 125 9.10 10.40 -0.67
N LEU A 126 9.17 9.07 -0.54
CA LEU A 126 8.22 8.31 0.26
C LEU A 126 8.28 8.70 1.74
N TYR A 127 9.49 8.84 2.30
CA TYR A 127 9.65 9.30 3.69
C TYR A 127 9.08 10.70 3.92
N SER A 128 9.33 11.65 3.02
CA SER A 128 8.72 12.98 3.09
C SER A 128 7.19 12.90 3.07
N ALA A 129 6.64 12.07 2.21
CA ALA A 129 5.19 11.88 2.13
C ALA A 129 4.61 11.26 3.42
N MET A 130 5.35 10.35 4.08
CA MET A 130 4.94 9.72 5.32
C MET A 130 5.02 10.65 6.53
N GLU A 131 6.04 11.52 6.60
CA GLU A 131 6.26 12.43 7.72
C GLU A 131 5.45 13.72 7.60
N ASP A 132 5.52 14.36 6.44
CA ASP A 132 4.96 15.70 6.21
C ASP A 132 3.59 15.68 5.53
N TYR A 133 3.13 14.50 5.08
CA TYR A 133 1.92 14.31 4.28
C TYR A 133 1.90 15.15 3.00
N LYS A 134 3.09 15.47 2.47
CA LYS A 134 3.32 16.27 1.27
C LYS A 134 4.42 15.63 0.43
N ILE A 135 4.33 15.83 -0.86
CA ILE A 135 5.36 15.47 -1.79
C ILE A 135 5.58 16.63 -2.78
N ASP A 136 6.79 17.12 -2.84
CA ASP A 136 7.20 18.19 -3.77
C ASP A 136 8.09 17.56 -4.85
N ILE A 137 7.61 17.55 -6.09
CA ILE A 137 8.35 16.96 -7.20
C ILE A 137 8.72 18.02 -8.21
N MET A 138 9.99 18.05 -8.57
CA MET A 138 10.50 18.83 -9.69
C MET A 138 10.27 18.06 -10.99
N ILE A 139 9.36 18.55 -11.84
CA ILE A 139 9.00 17.87 -13.09
C ILE A 139 10.03 18.13 -14.19
N GLU A 140 10.72 19.27 -14.15
CA GLU A 140 11.73 19.64 -15.14
C GLU A 140 12.98 20.22 -14.47
N SER A 141 14.15 19.87 -15.01
CA SER A 141 15.43 20.46 -14.63
C SER A 141 15.76 21.59 -15.60
N GLY A 142 15.91 22.81 -15.11
CA GLY A 142 16.29 23.96 -15.94
C GLY A 142 15.56 25.24 -15.63
N PRO A 143 15.73 26.31 -16.45
CA PRO A 143 15.13 27.61 -16.20
C PRO A 143 13.58 27.62 -16.22
N ASN A 144 12.95 26.55 -16.73
CA ASN A 144 11.50 26.38 -16.76
C ASN A 144 11.01 25.31 -15.75
N ALA A 145 11.81 24.99 -14.75
CA ALA A 145 11.45 24.01 -13.74
C ALA A 145 10.13 24.35 -13.05
N ARG A 146 9.19 23.41 -13.06
CA ARG A 146 7.93 23.49 -12.34
C ARG A 146 7.95 22.49 -11.20
N SER A 147 7.59 22.93 -10.01
CA SER A 147 7.33 22.04 -8.89
C SER A 147 5.84 21.70 -8.84
N GLU A 148 5.49 20.44 -8.79
CA GLU A 148 4.14 19.99 -8.53
C GLU A 148 4.04 19.55 -7.06
N ILE A 149 3.21 20.25 -6.29
CA ILE A 149 2.97 19.93 -4.88
C ILE A 149 1.79 18.96 -4.84
N GLY A 150 2.09 17.67 -4.69
CA GLY A 150 1.09 16.67 -4.38
C GLY A 150 0.80 16.65 -2.88
N ARG A 151 -0.40 17.02 -2.47
CA ARG A 151 -0.84 16.74 -1.09
C ARG A 151 -1.36 15.31 -1.04
N ALA A 152 -0.63 14.43 -0.38
CA ALA A 152 -1.20 13.17 0.05
C ALA A 152 -2.36 13.52 1.00
N SER A 153 -3.57 13.12 0.63
CA SER A 153 -4.78 13.45 1.41
C SER A 153 -4.91 12.55 2.64
N CYS A 154 -3.88 12.54 3.47
CA CYS A 154 -4.05 12.15 4.87
C CYS A 154 -4.34 13.43 5.64
N ARG A 155 -5.63 13.75 5.75
CA ARG A 155 -6.09 14.93 6.47
C ARG A 155 -5.74 14.81 7.94
N GLU A 156 -4.93 15.82 8.36
CA GLU A 156 -4.92 16.43 9.68
C GLU A 156 -5.21 15.52 10.87
N ARG A 157 -4.12 15.15 11.54
CA ARG A 157 -4.19 15.06 13.00
C ARG A 157 -4.29 16.48 13.54
N VAL A 158 -5.43 16.81 14.06
CA VAL A 158 -5.56 17.87 15.04
C VAL A 158 -5.24 17.26 16.39
#